data_bd308e46656be4bf227045d090a1a9e3
#
_entry.id   bd308e46656be4bf227045d090a1a9e3
#
_cell.length_a   1.000
_cell.length_b   1.000
_cell.length_c   1.000
_cell.angle_alpha   90.00
_cell.angle_beta   90.00
_cell.angle_gamma   90.00
#
_symmetry.space_group_name_H-M   'P 1'
#
loop_
_entity.id
_entity.type
_entity.pdbx_description
1 polymer ?
#
loop_
_entity_poly.entity_id
_entity_poly.type
_entity_poly.pdbx_seq_one_letter_code
_entity_poly.pdbx_strand_id
1 'polypeptide(L)'
;LFGITLLSFALMQTASGDTVDAIQQQMGTSMSEEAKTALRHEMGLDQPFIVQYFQWVGKIFTGNMGYSYIKNQEVFPMFMQALPNTLLLTLSSIVTTIVISIPLGIWSAVKQNKITDYVIRIFTFIGNAMPNFFIALLLIYVFALQLHWFPVMGNNGFISIILPTFTLAIAMSAKYTRQVRATVLD
;
A
#
# COMPACT_ATOMS: atom_id res chain seq x y z
N LEU A 1 2.02 -1.75 -16.47
CA LEU A 1 3.12 -2.02 -15.54
C LEU A 1 4.43 -1.44 -16.03
N PHE A 2 4.88 -1.77 -17.26
CA PHE A 2 6.14 -1.27 -17.83
C PHE A 2 6.30 0.25 -17.74
N GLY A 3 5.30 1.03 -18.17
CA GLY A 3 5.35 2.49 -18.10
C GLY A 3 5.49 3.05 -16.67
N ILE A 4 4.86 2.39 -15.69
CA ILE A 4 4.94 2.79 -14.28
C ILE A 4 6.35 2.52 -13.73
N THR A 5 6.93 1.36 -14.02
CA THR A 5 8.28 1.02 -13.54
C THR A 5 9.35 1.89 -14.19
N LEU A 6 9.20 2.20 -15.49
CA LEU A 6 10.10 3.11 -16.20
C LEU A 6 10.03 4.53 -15.63
N LEU A 7 8.82 5.04 -15.38
CA LEU A 7 8.62 6.35 -14.75
C LEU A 7 9.19 6.37 -13.32
N SER A 8 8.93 5.33 -12.53
CA SER A 8 9.49 5.23 -11.17
C SER A 8 11.01 5.21 -11.18
N PHE A 9 11.62 4.48 -12.11
CA PHE A 9 13.07 4.44 -12.28
C PHE A 9 13.63 5.80 -12.67
N ALA A 10 12.98 6.51 -13.63
CA ALA A 10 13.38 7.85 -14.04
C ALA A 10 13.27 8.85 -12.87
N LEU A 11 12.18 8.82 -12.11
CA LEU A 11 12.02 9.67 -10.92
C LEU A 11 13.06 9.36 -9.84
N MET A 12 13.35 8.09 -9.61
CA MET A 12 14.39 7.70 -8.66
C MET A 12 15.76 8.25 -9.07
N GLN A 13 16.11 8.15 -10.34
CA GLN A 13 17.39 8.64 -10.85
C GLN A 13 17.50 10.17 -10.81
N THR A 14 16.39 10.89 -11.03
CA THR A 14 16.38 12.36 -10.95
C THR A 14 16.32 12.89 -9.51
N ALA A 15 15.61 12.18 -8.61
CA ALA A 15 15.42 12.59 -7.23
C ALA A 15 16.60 12.26 -6.32
N SER A 16 17.31 11.16 -6.59
CA SER A 16 18.41 10.69 -5.74
C SER A 16 19.70 11.47 -5.89
N GLY A 17 19.83 12.36 -6.88
CA GLY A 17 21.12 12.97 -7.23
C GLY A 17 22.14 11.88 -7.63
N ASP A 18 23.42 12.12 -7.41
CA ASP A 18 24.44 11.11 -7.64
C ASP A 18 24.47 10.11 -6.47
N THR A 19 24.16 8.85 -6.76
CA THR A 19 24.19 7.75 -5.78
C THR A 19 25.55 7.64 -5.09
N VAL A 20 26.64 7.93 -5.80
CA VAL A 20 28.01 7.92 -5.25
C VAL A 20 28.20 9.02 -4.22
N ASP A 21 27.63 10.21 -4.45
CA ASP A 21 27.70 11.31 -3.48
C ASP A 21 26.85 11.00 -2.22
N ALA A 22 25.72 10.31 -2.36
CA ALA A 22 24.94 9.83 -1.22
C ALA A 22 25.71 8.81 -0.38
N ILE A 23 26.40 7.86 -1.01
CA ILE A 23 27.29 6.91 -0.33
C ILE A 23 28.42 7.61 0.39
N GLN A 24 29.06 8.60 -0.24
CA GLN A 24 30.11 9.38 0.37
C GLN A 24 29.63 10.10 1.63
N GLN A 25 28.48 10.76 1.57
CA GLN A 25 27.90 11.45 2.73
C GLN A 25 27.64 10.48 3.89
N GLN A 26 27.20 9.28 3.59
CA GLN A 26 26.95 8.27 4.62
C GLN A 26 28.24 7.71 5.24
N MET A 27 29.26 7.51 4.44
CA MET A 27 30.56 7.01 4.94
C MET A 27 31.31 8.07 5.74
N GLY A 28 30.92 9.35 5.68
CA GLY A 28 31.58 10.45 6.37
C GLY A 28 33.02 10.70 5.92
N THR A 29 33.45 10.13 4.80
CA THR A 29 34.81 10.23 4.25
C THR A 29 34.77 10.87 2.87
N SER A 30 35.71 11.76 2.58
CA SER A 30 35.88 12.30 1.24
C SER A 30 36.52 11.26 0.33
N MET A 31 35.85 10.90 -0.75
CA MET A 31 36.41 10.05 -1.81
C MET A 31 37.16 10.90 -2.83
N SER A 32 38.27 10.38 -3.38
CA SER A 32 38.92 11.00 -4.54
C SER A 32 38.02 10.90 -5.78
N GLU A 33 38.17 11.82 -6.75
CA GLU A 33 37.39 11.78 -7.98
C GLU A 33 37.64 10.49 -8.80
N GLU A 34 38.84 9.93 -8.70
CA GLU A 34 39.18 8.64 -9.30
C GLU A 34 38.37 7.49 -8.66
N ALA A 35 38.26 7.47 -7.31
CA ALA A 35 37.47 6.47 -6.60
C ALA A 35 35.97 6.62 -6.90
N LYS A 36 35.46 7.83 -7.02
CA LYS A 36 34.06 8.08 -7.43
C LYS A 36 33.78 7.58 -8.84
N THR A 37 34.69 7.83 -9.78
CA THR A 37 34.55 7.38 -11.18
C THR A 37 34.60 5.87 -11.26
N ALA A 38 35.51 5.22 -10.54
CA ALA A 38 35.58 3.77 -10.47
C ALA A 38 34.28 3.14 -9.89
N LEU A 39 33.75 3.75 -8.81
CA LEU A 39 32.51 3.29 -8.19
C LEU A 39 31.29 3.48 -9.12
N ARG A 40 31.21 4.62 -9.85
CA ARG A 40 30.17 4.82 -10.88
C ARG A 40 30.21 3.74 -11.95
N HIS A 41 31.41 3.38 -12.41
CA HIS A 41 31.61 2.34 -13.41
C HIS A 41 31.24 0.95 -12.87
N GLU A 42 31.67 0.61 -11.66
CA GLU A 42 31.33 -0.65 -10.99
C GLU A 42 29.79 -0.80 -10.77
N MET A 43 29.12 0.27 -10.42
CA MET A 43 27.67 0.30 -10.25
C MET A 43 26.90 0.37 -11.58
N GLY A 44 27.58 0.61 -12.71
CA GLY A 44 26.98 0.76 -14.06
C GLY A 44 26.21 2.06 -14.24
N LEU A 45 26.50 3.09 -13.44
CA LEU A 45 25.83 4.39 -13.51
C LEU A 45 26.28 5.25 -14.70
N ASP A 46 27.36 4.86 -15.35
CA ASP A 46 27.90 5.43 -16.59
C ASP A 46 27.20 4.92 -17.86
N GLN A 47 26.37 3.88 -17.73
CA GLN A 47 25.66 3.27 -18.85
C GLN A 47 24.47 4.14 -19.30
N PRO A 48 24.02 4.00 -20.57
CA PRO A 48 22.79 4.65 -21.03
C PRO A 48 21.57 4.31 -20.15
N PHE A 49 20.67 5.25 -19.92
CA PHE A 49 19.47 5.13 -19.08
C PHE A 49 18.70 3.82 -19.31
N ILE A 50 18.48 3.44 -20.56
CA ILE A 50 17.74 2.22 -20.91
C ILE A 50 18.47 0.96 -20.45
N VAL A 51 19.80 0.93 -20.53
CA VAL A 51 20.64 -0.20 -20.07
C VAL A 51 20.54 -0.32 -18.56
N GLN A 52 20.67 0.80 -17.84
CA GLN A 52 20.52 0.84 -16.38
C GLN A 52 19.13 0.35 -15.96
N TYR A 53 18.08 0.76 -16.66
CA TYR A 53 16.71 0.32 -16.38
C TYR A 53 16.56 -1.20 -16.50
N PHE A 54 17.02 -1.81 -17.61
CA PHE A 54 16.93 -3.25 -17.78
C PHE A 54 17.81 -4.04 -16.80
N GLN A 55 18.97 -3.52 -16.45
CA GLN A 55 19.82 -4.11 -15.41
C GLN A 55 19.12 -4.06 -14.05
N TRP A 56 18.49 -2.92 -13.70
CA TRP A 56 17.74 -2.78 -12.47
C TRP A 56 16.55 -3.74 -12.41
N VAL A 57 15.77 -3.84 -13.49
CA VAL A 57 14.66 -4.81 -13.59
C VAL A 57 15.19 -6.25 -13.45
N GLY A 58 16.27 -6.60 -14.13
CA GLY A 58 16.91 -7.92 -14.02
C GLY A 58 17.34 -8.24 -12.58
N LYS A 59 17.95 -7.29 -11.88
CA LYS A 59 18.33 -7.44 -10.46
C LYS A 59 17.13 -7.69 -9.55
N ILE A 60 15.98 -7.05 -9.78
CA ILE A 60 14.76 -7.29 -9.03
C ILE A 60 14.31 -8.75 -9.16
N PHE A 61 14.31 -9.30 -10.38
CA PHE A 61 13.91 -10.70 -10.61
C PHE A 61 14.87 -11.71 -9.99
N THR A 62 16.13 -11.35 -9.76
CA THR A 62 17.11 -12.21 -9.07
C THR A 62 17.10 -12.01 -7.55
N GLY A 63 16.17 -11.20 -7.01
CA GLY A 63 16.06 -10.91 -5.58
C GLY A 63 17.03 -9.82 -5.09
N ASN A 64 17.78 -9.21 -5.96
CA ASN A 64 18.64 -8.08 -5.61
C ASN A 64 17.91 -6.76 -5.83
N MET A 65 17.23 -6.26 -4.81
CA MET A 65 16.51 -4.97 -4.83
C MET A 65 17.39 -3.79 -4.37
N GLY A 66 18.70 -4.03 -4.21
CA GLY A 66 19.66 -3.02 -3.74
C GLY A 66 19.67 -2.86 -2.23
N TYR A 67 20.33 -1.80 -1.79
CA TYR A 67 20.61 -1.49 -0.39
C TYR A 67 19.95 -0.17 0.03
N SER A 68 19.29 -0.17 1.18
CA SER A 68 18.69 1.03 1.76
C SER A 68 19.71 1.76 2.61
N TYR A 69 20.25 2.86 2.14
CA TYR A 69 21.21 3.67 2.88
C TYR A 69 20.59 4.33 4.12
N ILE A 70 19.27 4.63 4.11
CA ILE A 70 18.57 5.21 5.25
C ILE A 70 18.44 4.21 6.40
N LYS A 71 18.12 2.95 6.07
CA LYS A 71 17.92 1.87 7.09
C LYS A 71 19.15 0.99 7.29
N ASN A 72 20.19 1.21 6.52
CA ASN A 72 21.45 0.47 6.56
C ASN A 72 21.28 -1.06 6.44
N GLN A 73 20.43 -1.49 5.49
CA GLN A 73 20.14 -2.91 5.25
C GLN A 73 19.65 -3.17 3.83
N GLU A 74 19.71 -4.42 3.39
CA GLU A 74 19.20 -4.84 2.09
C GLU A 74 17.68 -4.65 1.95
N VAL A 75 17.22 -4.20 0.77
CA VAL A 75 15.80 -3.91 0.52
C VAL A 75 14.97 -5.19 0.40
N PHE A 76 15.52 -6.27 -0.19
CA PHE A 76 14.77 -7.51 -0.40
C PHE A 76 14.29 -8.17 0.91
N PRO A 77 15.13 -8.34 1.96
CA PRO A 77 14.65 -8.83 3.25
C PRO A 77 13.58 -7.96 3.88
N MET A 78 13.72 -6.63 3.80
CA MET A 78 12.71 -5.69 4.30
C MET A 78 11.36 -5.88 3.59
N PHE A 79 11.41 -6.02 2.26
CA PHE A 79 10.22 -6.28 1.45
C PHE A 79 9.55 -7.59 1.85
N MET A 80 10.33 -8.67 1.98
CA MET A 80 9.82 -9.99 2.39
C MET A 80 9.23 -10.00 3.80
N GLN A 81 9.75 -9.20 4.72
CA GLN A 81 9.18 -9.05 6.07
C GLN A 81 7.84 -8.29 6.06
N ALA A 82 7.68 -7.30 5.19
CA ALA A 82 6.46 -6.51 5.09
C ALA A 82 5.34 -7.21 4.28
N LEU A 83 5.72 -8.03 3.30
CA LEU A 83 4.82 -8.66 2.35
C LEU A 83 3.71 -9.52 2.99
N PRO A 84 3.99 -10.40 3.97
CA PRO A 84 2.95 -11.23 4.60
C PRO A 84 1.85 -10.41 5.27
N ASN A 85 2.21 -9.35 5.99
CA ASN A 85 1.24 -8.47 6.64
C ASN A 85 0.38 -7.70 5.62
N THR A 86 0.99 -7.26 4.51
CA THR A 86 0.29 -6.58 3.43
C THR A 86 -0.69 -7.53 2.73
N LEU A 87 -0.26 -8.76 2.44
CA LEU A 87 -1.12 -9.78 1.83
C LEU A 87 -2.28 -10.17 2.76
N LEU A 88 -2.00 -10.38 4.04
CA LEU A 88 -3.02 -10.71 5.03
C LEU A 88 -4.05 -9.59 5.16
N LEU A 89 -3.61 -8.33 5.26
CA LEU A 89 -4.50 -7.17 5.31
C LEU A 89 -5.33 -7.04 4.03
N THR A 90 -4.72 -7.22 2.88
CA THR A 90 -5.42 -7.12 1.58
C THR A 90 -6.48 -8.21 1.46
N LEU A 91 -6.11 -9.47 1.69
CA LEU A 91 -7.04 -10.60 1.59
C LEU A 91 -8.18 -10.49 2.59
N SER A 92 -7.90 -10.18 3.85
CA SER A 92 -8.94 -10.00 4.87
C SER A 92 -9.89 -8.84 4.53
N SER A 93 -9.38 -7.73 3.99
CA SER A 93 -10.20 -6.59 3.57
C SER A 93 -11.08 -6.93 2.36
N ILE A 94 -10.56 -7.67 1.38
CA ILE A 94 -11.34 -8.13 0.22
C ILE A 94 -12.45 -9.07 0.66
N VAL A 95 -12.13 -10.09 1.45
CA VAL A 95 -13.13 -11.05 1.96
C VAL A 95 -14.21 -10.34 2.75
N THR A 96 -13.83 -9.48 3.68
CA THR A 96 -14.79 -8.69 4.50
C THR A 96 -15.66 -7.79 3.61
N THR A 97 -15.07 -7.15 2.61
CA THR A 97 -15.82 -6.34 1.64
C THR A 97 -16.86 -7.17 0.90
N ILE A 98 -16.51 -8.34 0.39
CA ILE A 98 -17.41 -9.24 -0.34
C ILE A 98 -18.55 -9.70 0.57
N VAL A 99 -18.21 -10.14 1.78
CA VAL A 99 -19.20 -10.64 2.77
C VAL A 99 -20.21 -9.56 3.17
N ILE A 100 -19.80 -8.30 3.20
CA ILE A 100 -20.68 -7.16 3.52
C ILE A 100 -21.42 -6.67 2.28
N SER A 101 -20.72 -6.39 1.18
CA SER A 101 -21.28 -5.67 0.05
C SER A 101 -22.28 -6.48 -0.77
N ILE A 102 -22.03 -7.77 -0.97
CA ILE A 102 -22.92 -8.62 -1.78
C ILE A 102 -24.28 -8.79 -1.09
N PRO A 103 -24.39 -9.23 0.18
CA PRO A 103 -25.69 -9.37 0.83
C PRO A 103 -26.43 -8.04 0.94
N LEU A 104 -25.75 -6.97 1.33
CA LEU A 104 -26.38 -5.64 1.44
C LEU A 104 -26.86 -5.11 0.10
N GLY A 105 -26.09 -5.31 -0.98
CA GLY A 105 -26.46 -4.89 -2.33
C GLY A 105 -27.70 -5.63 -2.85
N ILE A 106 -27.71 -6.96 -2.71
CA ILE A 106 -28.87 -7.80 -3.07
C ILE A 106 -30.09 -7.42 -2.25
N TRP A 107 -29.92 -7.27 -0.92
CA TRP A 107 -31.04 -6.91 -0.04
C TRP A 107 -31.61 -5.54 -0.38
N SER A 108 -30.77 -4.56 -0.67
CA SER A 108 -31.17 -3.22 -1.12
C SER A 108 -31.95 -3.31 -2.44
N ALA A 109 -31.53 -4.14 -3.40
CA ALA A 109 -32.21 -4.31 -4.67
C ALA A 109 -33.59 -5.01 -4.50
N VAL A 110 -33.64 -6.12 -3.78
CA VAL A 110 -34.90 -6.87 -3.52
C VAL A 110 -35.94 -6.02 -2.77
N LYS A 111 -35.47 -5.13 -1.88
CA LYS A 111 -36.32 -4.20 -1.12
C LYS A 111 -36.31 -2.79 -1.75
N GLN A 112 -36.22 -2.70 -3.07
CA GLN A 112 -36.19 -1.43 -3.80
C GLN A 112 -37.30 -0.48 -3.34
N ASN A 113 -36.95 0.78 -3.10
CA ASN A 113 -37.85 1.85 -2.67
C ASN A 113 -38.55 1.63 -1.29
N LYS A 114 -38.11 0.62 -0.51
CA LYS A 114 -38.56 0.43 0.89
C LYS A 114 -37.56 1.08 1.86
N ILE A 115 -37.96 1.21 3.12
CA ILE A 115 -37.13 1.80 4.19
C ILE A 115 -35.74 1.16 4.25
N THR A 116 -35.66 -0.17 4.12
CA THR A 116 -34.40 -0.90 4.10
C THR A 116 -33.45 -0.43 3.00
N ASP A 117 -33.96 -0.22 1.77
CA ASP A 117 -33.15 0.31 0.67
C ASP A 117 -32.64 1.72 0.98
N TYR A 118 -33.50 2.59 1.49
CA TYR A 118 -33.08 3.95 1.86
C TYR A 118 -32.01 3.95 2.96
N VAL A 119 -32.16 3.13 3.98
CA VAL A 119 -31.18 3.00 5.08
C VAL A 119 -29.82 2.54 4.53
N ILE A 120 -29.78 1.45 3.74
CA ILE A 120 -28.55 0.96 3.16
C ILE A 120 -27.89 2.02 2.25
N ARG A 121 -28.68 2.74 1.45
CA ARG A 121 -28.17 3.80 0.57
C ARG A 121 -27.60 4.98 1.38
N ILE A 122 -28.20 5.37 2.47
CA ILE A 122 -27.68 6.43 3.36
C ILE A 122 -26.34 5.99 3.96
N PHE A 123 -26.24 4.76 4.51
CA PHE A 123 -24.99 4.25 5.06
C PHE A 123 -23.89 4.13 4.01
N THR A 124 -24.20 3.65 2.80
CA THR A 124 -23.21 3.57 1.71
C THR A 124 -22.82 4.95 1.19
N PHE A 125 -23.72 5.93 1.20
CA PHE A 125 -23.40 7.31 0.87
C PHE A 125 -22.42 7.92 1.86
N ILE A 126 -22.72 7.80 3.16
CA ILE A 126 -21.87 8.29 4.25
C ILE A 126 -20.49 7.61 4.17
N GLY A 127 -20.43 6.28 4.08
CA GLY A 127 -19.17 5.53 4.01
C GLY A 127 -18.32 5.90 2.79
N ASN A 128 -18.94 6.26 1.67
CA ASN A 128 -18.21 6.69 0.47
C ASN A 128 -17.79 8.17 0.52
N ALA A 129 -18.47 8.99 1.29
CA ALA A 129 -18.16 10.41 1.45
C ALA A 129 -17.04 10.65 2.48
N MET A 130 -16.84 9.72 3.41
CA MET A 130 -15.85 9.86 4.48
C MET A 130 -14.45 9.46 3.99
N PRO A 131 -13.41 10.26 4.27
CA PRO A 131 -12.03 9.86 4.01
C PRO A 131 -11.64 8.62 4.84
N ASN A 132 -10.85 7.71 4.27
CA ASN A 132 -10.44 6.47 4.95
C ASN A 132 -9.74 6.71 6.29
N PHE A 133 -8.90 7.75 6.39
CA PHE A 133 -8.23 8.09 7.63
C PHE A 133 -9.22 8.49 8.74
N PHE A 134 -10.33 9.14 8.39
CA PHE A 134 -11.36 9.52 9.35
C PHE A 134 -12.12 8.31 9.87
N ILE A 135 -12.46 7.35 8.99
CA ILE A 135 -13.03 6.05 9.39
C ILE A 135 -12.07 5.33 10.35
N ALA A 136 -10.76 5.31 10.03
CA ALA A 136 -9.75 4.71 10.92
C ALA A 136 -9.74 5.36 12.31
N LEU A 137 -9.74 6.70 12.37
CA LEU A 137 -9.76 7.43 13.64
C LEU A 137 -11.02 7.15 14.46
N LEU A 138 -12.18 7.09 13.83
CA LEU A 138 -13.43 6.74 14.51
C LEU A 138 -13.39 5.32 15.07
N LEU A 139 -12.91 4.35 14.28
CA LEU A 139 -12.79 2.96 14.73
C LEU A 139 -11.79 2.84 15.90
N ILE A 140 -10.64 3.50 15.82
CA ILE A 140 -9.67 3.54 16.93
C ILE A 140 -10.30 4.19 18.15
N TYR A 141 -10.96 5.34 18.01
CA TYR A 141 -11.59 6.04 19.11
C TYR A 141 -12.63 5.17 19.83
N VAL A 142 -13.53 4.57 19.06
CA VAL A 142 -14.63 3.78 19.67
C VAL A 142 -14.10 2.45 20.20
N PHE A 143 -13.42 1.66 19.37
CA PHE A 143 -13.12 0.26 19.68
C PHE A 143 -11.81 0.07 20.45
N ALA A 144 -10.83 0.96 20.27
CA ALA A 144 -9.57 0.85 20.98
C ALA A 144 -9.53 1.72 22.25
N LEU A 145 -10.01 2.99 22.19
CA LEU A 145 -9.91 3.91 23.32
C LEU A 145 -11.11 3.84 24.26
N GLN A 146 -12.35 3.74 23.74
CA GLN A 146 -13.55 3.72 24.61
C GLN A 146 -13.87 2.30 25.10
N LEU A 147 -13.92 1.33 24.18
CA LEU A 147 -14.31 -0.03 24.50
C LEU A 147 -13.11 -0.92 24.92
N HIS A 148 -11.89 -0.52 24.64
CA HIS A 148 -10.66 -1.28 24.94
C HIS A 148 -10.64 -2.70 24.34
N TRP A 149 -11.36 -2.93 23.23
CA TRP A 149 -11.44 -4.24 22.58
C TRP A 149 -10.21 -4.57 21.74
N PHE A 150 -9.58 -3.53 21.17
CA PHE A 150 -8.43 -3.68 20.28
C PHE A 150 -7.28 -2.77 20.72
N PRO A 151 -6.01 -3.19 20.49
CA PRO A 151 -4.87 -2.34 20.78
C PRO A 151 -4.79 -1.17 19.80
N VAL A 152 -4.37 0.01 20.29
CA VAL A 152 -4.09 1.18 19.44
C VAL A 152 -2.82 0.99 18.64
N MET A 153 -1.80 0.40 19.28
CA MET A 153 -0.48 0.13 18.72
C MET A 153 0.02 -1.22 19.23
N GLY A 154 0.91 -1.84 18.48
CA GLY A 154 1.57 -3.07 18.90
C GLY A 154 1.50 -4.17 17.84
N ASN A 155 2.37 -5.16 18.01
CA ASN A 155 2.41 -6.33 17.13
C ASN A 155 1.73 -7.51 17.85
N ASN A 156 0.45 -7.38 18.13
CA ASN A 156 -0.37 -8.42 18.79
C ASN A 156 -0.91 -9.44 17.76
N GLY A 157 -0.16 -9.71 16.71
CA GLY A 157 -0.53 -10.68 15.69
C GLY A 157 -1.84 -10.31 14.97
N PHE A 158 -2.74 -11.26 14.87
CA PHE A 158 -3.99 -11.14 14.10
C PHE A 158 -4.92 -10.02 14.61
N ILE A 159 -4.92 -9.73 15.91
CA ILE A 159 -5.79 -8.70 16.51
C ILE A 159 -5.45 -7.29 15.98
N SER A 160 -4.17 -7.03 15.72
CA SER A 160 -3.71 -5.72 15.20
C SER A 160 -4.21 -5.42 13.78
N ILE A 161 -4.62 -6.44 13.02
CA ILE A 161 -5.07 -6.29 11.62
C ILE A 161 -6.58 -6.01 11.54
N ILE A 162 -7.34 -6.27 12.61
CA ILE A 162 -8.80 -6.17 12.58
C ILE A 162 -9.27 -4.75 12.28
N LEU A 163 -8.83 -3.74 13.01
CA LEU A 163 -9.25 -2.35 12.78
C LEU A 163 -8.82 -1.82 11.40
N PRO A 164 -7.59 -2.03 10.92
CA PRO A 164 -7.21 -1.69 9.54
C PRO A 164 -8.06 -2.42 8.48
N THR A 165 -8.38 -3.70 8.69
CA THR A 165 -9.26 -4.48 7.80
C THR A 165 -10.64 -3.84 7.70
N PHE A 166 -11.28 -3.52 8.84
CA PHE A 166 -12.59 -2.87 8.84
C PHE A 166 -12.55 -1.47 8.24
N THR A 167 -11.48 -0.71 8.47
CA THR A 167 -11.30 0.61 7.86
C THR A 167 -11.37 0.53 6.33
N LEU A 168 -10.60 -0.38 5.73
CA LEU A 168 -10.57 -0.59 4.29
C LEU A 168 -11.89 -1.19 3.79
N ALA A 169 -12.42 -2.19 4.50
CA ALA A 169 -13.63 -2.89 4.12
C ALA A 169 -14.87 -1.98 4.13
N ILE A 170 -15.03 -1.06 5.08
CA ILE A 170 -16.16 -0.12 5.14
C ILE A 170 -16.16 0.77 3.91
N ALA A 171 -15.02 1.40 3.59
CA ALA A 171 -14.90 2.28 2.42
C ALA A 171 -15.17 1.53 1.10
N MET A 172 -14.59 0.34 0.95
CA MET A 172 -14.81 -0.49 -0.24
C MET A 172 -16.24 -1.02 -0.32
N SER A 173 -16.82 -1.48 0.79
CA SER A 173 -18.18 -2.02 0.84
C SER A 173 -19.21 -0.97 0.46
N ALA A 174 -19.03 0.29 0.87
CA ALA A 174 -19.91 1.38 0.48
C ALA A 174 -19.99 1.56 -1.05
N LYS A 175 -18.87 1.41 -1.75
CA LYS A 175 -18.79 1.46 -3.20
C LYS A 175 -19.41 0.22 -3.86
N TYR A 176 -18.99 -0.97 -3.43
CA TYR A 176 -19.42 -2.22 -4.06
C TYR A 176 -20.88 -2.57 -3.79
N THR A 177 -21.43 -2.25 -2.63
CA THR A 177 -22.87 -2.42 -2.34
C THR A 177 -23.73 -1.69 -3.38
N ARG A 178 -23.36 -0.49 -3.78
CA ARG A 178 -24.09 0.26 -4.83
C ARG A 178 -23.97 -0.39 -6.21
N GLN A 179 -22.79 -0.94 -6.54
CA GLN A 179 -22.59 -1.65 -7.82
C GLN A 179 -23.40 -2.94 -7.86
N VAL A 180 -23.34 -3.75 -6.81
CA VAL A 180 -24.15 -4.99 -6.71
C VAL A 180 -25.65 -4.66 -6.82
N ARG A 181 -26.12 -3.62 -6.10
CA ARG A 181 -27.53 -3.17 -6.22
C ARG A 181 -27.91 -2.82 -7.65
N ALA A 182 -27.06 -2.04 -8.36
CA ALA A 182 -27.32 -1.66 -9.73
C ALA A 182 -27.40 -2.88 -10.64
N THR A 183 -26.41 -3.80 -10.57
CA THR A 183 -26.38 -5.02 -11.38
C THR A 183 -27.57 -5.98 -11.13
N VAL A 184 -28.13 -5.99 -9.92
CA VAL A 184 -29.29 -6.84 -9.57
C VAL A 184 -30.61 -6.21 -10.06
N LEU A 185 -30.65 -4.89 -10.27
CA LEU A 185 -31.83 -4.18 -10.76
C LEU A 185 -31.92 -4.10 -12.28
N ASP A 186 -30.79 -4.28 -12.97
CA ASP A 186 -30.71 -4.37 -14.45
C ASP A 186 -31.18 -5.75 -14.91
#